data_f668238c9435d9a6d45440e62d231949
#
_entry.id   f668238c9435d9a6d45440e62d231949
#
_cell.length_a   1.000
_cell.length_b   1.000
_cell.length_c   1.000
_cell.angle_alpha   90.00
_cell.angle_beta   90.00
_cell.angle_gamma   90.00
#
_symmetry.space_group_name_H-M   'P 1'
#
loop_
_entity.id
_entity.type
_entity.pdbx_description
1 polymer ?
#
loop_
_entity_poly.entity_id
_entity_poly.type
_entity_poly.pdbx_seq_one_letter_code
_entity_poly.pdbx_strand_id
1 'polypeptide(L)'
;LGGVELELLHQLNAETTRWPALALGAGAHLPVGGMAPSRTLTSVRGLATRTLGWGRVHLNATMGLGEDLPVDDPGASEAARWEAGVAIDHTFFFRSLLVGADVVARRGQFADAATQWQAGVGLRQQVTPRLAFDAGLRRRVSVGEAGWTFTTGAAYAFAKPWRPAATAPARPAAVRSVRGTGPATSAPQWSTVQDQFYQQAAHNFVFRRMYPGADRLFNAFDFGHAVLYETLWTQPDAAERLLEGPVYTKLTTEVLSAPPRLPLAEDAIEPLYARLAPEAKAMFEWAHILHRQVYDILADERLSEAAKDAELQRLTAYYRSRPDLAFSALPKNMALMQEMPYSLAFRQRYPKFNGLIWAYHWLQVGIYEPLVVGQTAAERHAGVAAAVARFKQMIPGAPENYPGMMPMTAAIAPTFSAKWPTLAIIFDNLHSLHDVISDILANPAVPRGEKRALILEAVDAYRDDTTQIMTIEGWKKMSLAMGLENQGGPVVGFLPALPTQTMPRGMVMRYDKDGNPIGDHHHHEP
;
A
#
# COMPACT_ATOMS: atom_id res chain seq x y z
N LEU A 1 -4.15 11.21 -39.83
CA LEU A 1 -3.89 11.56 -38.44
C LEU A 1 -4.63 12.84 -38.10
N GLY A 2 -5.40 12.83 -37.00
CA GLY A 2 -6.26 13.93 -36.55
C GLY A 2 -5.56 15.04 -35.77
N GLY A 3 -4.22 15.09 -35.80
CA GLY A 3 -3.41 16.08 -35.06
C GLY A 3 -2.52 15.46 -33.99
N VAL A 4 -1.80 16.33 -33.29
CA VAL A 4 -1.03 15.99 -32.08
C VAL A 4 -1.60 16.77 -30.91
N GLU A 5 -2.04 16.06 -29.90
CA GLU A 5 -2.55 16.66 -28.68
C GLU A 5 -1.47 16.58 -27.56
N LEU A 6 -1.24 17.70 -26.91
CA LEU A 6 -0.38 17.83 -25.73
C LEU A 6 -1.26 18.25 -24.56
N GLU A 7 -1.17 17.53 -23.47
CA GLU A 7 -1.90 17.85 -22.25
C GLU A 7 -0.96 17.90 -21.05
N LEU A 8 -1.12 18.95 -20.24
CA LEU A 8 -0.50 19.08 -18.91
C LEU A 8 -1.61 19.00 -17.88
N LEU A 9 -1.51 18.07 -16.94
CA LEU A 9 -2.44 17.90 -15.84
C LEU A 9 -1.74 18.11 -14.50
N HIS A 10 -2.33 18.93 -13.63
CA HIS A 10 -1.85 19.20 -12.30
C HIS A 10 -2.93 18.88 -11.27
N GLN A 11 -2.62 17.96 -10.35
CA GLN A 11 -3.49 17.63 -9.22
C GLN A 11 -3.38 18.72 -8.16
N LEU A 12 -4.51 19.33 -7.79
CA LEU A 12 -4.58 20.38 -6.79
C LEU A 12 -4.59 19.81 -5.37
N ASN A 13 -5.37 18.75 -5.16
CA ASN A 13 -5.47 18.04 -3.88
C ASN A 13 -5.85 16.58 -4.09
N ALA A 14 -5.44 15.74 -3.16
CA ALA A 14 -5.96 14.39 -3.02
C ALA A 14 -7.39 14.42 -2.43
N GLU A 15 -8.16 13.35 -2.63
CA GLU A 15 -9.48 13.20 -2.03
C GLU A 15 -9.37 13.10 -0.50
N THR A 16 -10.25 13.79 0.20
CA THR A 16 -10.36 13.76 1.67
C THR A 16 -11.79 13.44 2.08
N THR A 17 -12.04 13.29 3.38
CA THR A 17 -13.40 13.11 3.91
C THR A 17 -14.36 14.25 3.54
N ARG A 18 -13.85 15.48 3.36
CA ARG A 18 -14.65 16.68 3.06
C ARG A 18 -14.61 17.07 1.60
N TRP A 19 -13.46 16.97 0.94
CA TRP A 19 -13.21 17.47 -0.41
C TRP A 19 -12.97 16.36 -1.42
N PRO A 20 -13.53 16.43 -2.64
CA PRO A 20 -13.17 15.55 -3.73
C PRO A 20 -11.70 15.76 -4.12
N ALA A 21 -11.09 14.81 -4.80
CA ALA A 21 -9.85 15.05 -5.52
C ALA A 21 -10.12 16.04 -6.65
N LEU A 22 -9.27 17.06 -6.79
CA LEU A 22 -9.39 18.08 -7.81
C LEU A 22 -8.11 18.14 -8.65
N ALA A 23 -8.26 18.33 -9.95
CA ALA A 23 -7.15 18.58 -10.85
C ALA A 23 -7.53 19.61 -11.91
N LEU A 24 -6.52 20.33 -12.39
CA LEU A 24 -6.62 21.25 -13.51
C LEU A 24 -5.68 20.82 -14.62
N GLY A 25 -6.13 20.95 -15.85
CA GLY A 25 -5.35 20.67 -17.05
C GLY A 25 -5.33 21.84 -18.02
N ALA A 26 -4.29 21.86 -18.82
CA ALA A 26 -4.18 22.72 -19.99
C ALA A 26 -3.77 21.86 -21.19
N GLY A 27 -4.45 22.02 -22.31
CA GLY A 27 -4.22 21.26 -23.53
C GLY A 27 -3.89 22.14 -24.71
N ALA A 28 -3.16 21.59 -25.67
CA ALA A 28 -2.91 22.18 -26.97
C ALA A 28 -3.04 21.10 -28.04
N HIS A 29 -3.90 21.34 -29.03
CA HIS A 29 -4.04 20.53 -30.22
C HIS A 29 -3.32 21.21 -31.38
N LEU A 30 -2.29 20.55 -31.89
CA LEU A 30 -1.39 21.10 -32.90
C LEU A 30 -1.87 20.73 -34.31
N PRO A 31 -1.72 21.63 -35.31
CA PRO A 31 -2.14 21.43 -36.69
C PRO A 31 -1.18 20.51 -37.46
N VAL A 32 -1.10 19.23 -37.06
CA VAL A 32 -0.18 18.24 -37.64
C VAL A 32 -0.98 17.09 -38.27
N GLY A 33 -1.05 17.03 -39.56
CA GLY A 33 -1.76 15.98 -40.31
C GLY A 33 -2.98 16.49 -41.09
N GLY A 34 -3.43 15.74 -42.10
CA GLY A 34 -4.47 16.17 -43.02
C GLY A 34 -5.89 16.26 -42.46
N MET A 35 -6.12 15.78 -41.24
CA MET A 35 -7.39 15.88 -40.50
C MET A 35 -7.24 16.69 -39.20
N ALA A 36 -6.12 17.41 -39.05
CA ALA A 36 -5.88 18.28 -37.93
C ALA A 36 -6.58 19.63 -38.11
N PRO A 37 -6.88 20.37 -37.03
CA PRO A 37 -7.38 21.72 -37.16
C PRO A 37 -6.38 22.61 -37.90
N SER A 38 -6.87 23.59 -38.64
CA SER A 38 -6.03 24.51 -39.42
C SER A 38 -5.10 25.38 -38.58
N ARG A 39 -5.32 25.46 -37.27
CA ARG A 39 -4.53 26.21 -36.32
C ARG A 39 -4.41 25.48 -34.99
N THR A 40 -3.44 25.89 -34.16
CA THR A 40 -3.32 25.39 -32.79
C THR A 40 -4.53 25.81 -31.96
N LEU A 41 -5.20 24.84 -31.37
CA LEU A 41 -6.28 25.05 -30.39
C LEU A 41 -5.77 24.82 -28.99
N THR A 42 -6.19 25.67 -28.08
CA THR A 42 -5.84 25.50 -26.64
C THR A 42 -7.10 25.25 -25.83
N SER A 43 -6.95 24.55 -24.73
CA SER A 43 -8.06 24.22 -23.85
C SER A 43 -7.63 24.24 -22.38
N VAL A 44 -8.62 24.43 -21.51
CA VAL A 44 -8.47 24.23 -20.06
C VAL A 44 -9.45 23.15 -19.62
N ARG A 45 -9.03 22.33 -18.65
CA ARG A 45 -9.82 21.21 -18.14
C ARG A 45 -9.87 21.24 -16.63
N GLY A 46 -11.05 21.02 -16.07
CA GLY A 46 -11.28 20.80 -14.64
C GLY A 46 -11.75 19.37 -14.42
N LEU A 47 -11.20 18.73 -13.40
CA LEU A 47 -11.53 17.36 -13.02
C LEU A 47 -11.86 17.32 -11.53
N ALA A 48 -12.92 16.60 -11.17
CA ALA A 48 -13.25 16.30 -9.79
C ALA A 48 -13.63 14.81 -9.64
N THR A 49 -13.07 14.14 -8.65
CA THR A 49 -13.36 12.73 -8.37
C THR A 49 -13.78 12.56 -6.93
N ARG A 50 -14.88 11.82 -6.72
CA ARG A 50 -15.39 11.45 -5.41
C ARG A 50 -15.62 9.94 -5.31
N THR A 51 -15.03 9.32 -4.30
CA THR A 51 -15.26 7.91 -3.96
C THR A 51 -16.48 7.79 -3.06
N LEU A 52 -17.37 6.90 -3.42
CA LEU A 52 -18.59 6.53 -2.67
C LEU A 52 -18.46 5.05 -2.25
N GLY A 53 -19.35 4.58 -1.37
CA GLY A 53 -19.28 3.19 -0.88
C GLY A 53 -19.47 2.11 -1.95
N TRP A 54 -20.00 2.48 -3.14
CA TRP A 54 -20.27 1.55 -4.25
C TRP A 54 -19.36 1.76 -5.48
N GLY A 55 -18.55 2.80 -5.51
CA GLY A 55 -17.70 3.13 -6.66
C GLY A 55 -17.27 4.58 -6.64
N ARG A 56 -16.76 5.09 -7.75
CA ARG A 56 -16.34 6.49 -7.87
C ARG A 56 -17.22 7.25 -8.84
N VAL A 57 -17.36 8.54 -8.58
CA VAL A 57 -18.02 9.51 -9.48
C VAL A 57 -16.98 10.53 -9.93
N HIS A 58 -16.95 10.80 -11.23
CA HIS A 58 -16.04 11.74 -11.85
C HIS A 58 -16.84 12.83 -12.56
N LEU A 59 -16.45 14.08 -12.34
CA LEU A 59 -16.93 15.22 -13.07
C LEU A 59 -15.78 15.77 -13.91
N ASN A 60 -16.00 15.94 -15.19
CA ASN A 60 -15.03 16.48 -16.13
C ASN A 60 -15.65 17.66 -16.86
N ALA A 61 -14.91 18.73 -16.99
CA ALA A 61 -15.30 19.88 -17.81
C ALA A 61 -14.08 20.40 -18.57
N THR A 62 -14.22 20.58 -19.87
CA THR A 62 -13.18 21.15 -20.74
C THR A 62 -13.76 22.35 -21.46
N MET A 63 -12.97 23.40 -21.60
CA MET A 63 -13.31 24.58 -22.39
C MET A 63 -12.19 24.88 -23.38
N GLY A 64 -12.54 24.88 -24.67
CA GLY A 64 -11.67 25.34 -25.75
C GLY A 64 -11.56 26.88 -25.73
N LEU A 65 -10.34 27.34 -25.87
CA LEU A 65 -10.02 28.77 -25.89
C LEU A 65 -9.83 29.25 -27.34
N GLY A 66 -9.98 30.55 -27.54
CA GLY A 66 -9.85 31.19 -28.85
C GLY A 66 -11.18 31.27 -29.64
N GLU A 67 -11.11 31.59 -30.90
CA GLU A 67 -12.29 31.73 -31.80
C GLU A 67 -12.80 30.37 -32.28
N ASP A 68 -14.01 30.36 -32.85
CA ASP A 68 -14.54 29.17 -33.51
C ASP A 68 -13.79 28.90 -34.82
N LEU A 69 -13.70 27.64 -35.22
CA LEU A 69 -13.15 27.20 -36.49
C LEU A 69 -14.18 27.41 -37.60
N PRO A 70 -13.75 27.57 -38.87
CA PRO A 70 -14.65 27.43 -40.02
C PRO A 70 -15.34 26.06 -40.03
N VAL A 71 -16.58 25.98 -40.50
CA VAL A 71 -17.36 24.73 -40.52
C VAL A 71 -16.71 23.65 -41.42
N ASP A 72 -16.00 24.07 -42.45
CA ASP A 72 -15.25 23.23 -43.37
C ASP A 72 -13.82 22.88 -42.93
N ASP A 73 -13.43 23.35 -41.73
CA ASP A 73 -12.13 22.99 -41.15
C ASP A 73 -12.06 21.49 -40.85
N PRO A 74 -11.00 20.79 -41.31
CA PRO A 74 -10.87 19.34 -41.09
C PRO A 74 -10.90 18.91 -39.60
N GLY A 75 -10.48 19.78 -38.69
CA GLY A 75 -10.48 19.53 -37.26
C GLY A 75 -11.74 19.97 -36.52
N ALA A 76 -12.70 20.62 -37.19
CA ALA A 76 -13.88 21.22 -36.57
C ALA A 76 -14.77 20.20 -35.83
N SER A 77 -14.87 18.98 -36.34
CA SER A 77 -15.65 17.90 -35.72
C SER A 77 -14.96 17.32 -34.45
N GLU A 78 -13.64 17.37 -34.36
CA GLU A 78 -12.86 16.83 -33.28
C GLU A 78 -12.71 17.84 -32.12
N ALA A 79 -12.58 19.11 -32.44
CA ALA A 79 -12.40 20.17 -31.46
C ALA A 79 -13.71 20.48 -30.71
N ALA A 80 -13.63 20.60 -29.39
CA ALA A 80 -14.76 20.97 -28.57
C ALA A 80 -14.63 22.42 -28.07
N ARG A 81 -15.67 23.24 -28.27
CA ARG A 81 -15.80 24.55 -27.65
C ARG A 81 -15.99 24.41 -26.13
N TRP A 82 -16.80 23.46 -25.76
CA TRP A 82 -16.88 22.97 -24.41
C TRP A 82 -17.32 21.50 -24.38
N GLU A 83 -16.88 20.81 -23.34
CA GLU A 83 -17.31 19.46 -23.04
C GLU A 83 -17.51 19.34 -21.56
N ALA A 84 -18.59 18.71 -21.11
CA ALA A 84 -18.84 18.41 -19.71
C ALA A 84 -19.42 17.00 -19.59
N GLY A 85 -18.94 16.25 -18.64
CA GLY A 85 -19.37 14.87 -18.45
C GLY A 85 -19.36 14.42 -17.00
N VAL A 86 -20.20 13.44 -16.75
CA VAL A 86 -20.25 12.67 -15.52
C VAL A 86 -19.91 11.24 -15.85
N ALA A 87 -18.96 10.67 -15.15
CA ALA A 87 -18.65 9.25 -15.24
C ALA A 87 -18.75 8.59 -13.86
N ILE A 88 -19.07 7.32 -13.89
CA ILE A 88 -19.03 6.44 -12.72
C ILE A 88 -18.16 5.25 -13.02
N ASP A 89 -17.41 4.77 -12.04
CA ASP A 89 -16.68 3.53 -12.18
C ASP A 89 -16.73 2.65 -10.93
N HIS A 90 -16.48 1.37 -11.16
CA HIS A 90 -16.28 0.37 -10.12
C HIS A 90 -15.09 -0.52 -10.48
N THR A 91 -14.21 -0.75 -9.50
CA THR A 91 -13.02 -1.59 -9.68
C THR A 91 -13.25 -2.97 -9.08
N PHE A 92 -13.11 -4.00 -9.90
CA PHE A 92 -13.09 -5.41 -9.48
C PHE A 92 -11.64 -5.81 -9.19
N PHE A 93 -11.19 -5.58 -7.99
CA PHE A 93 -9.78 -5.70 -7.57
C PHE A 93 -9.13 -7.04 -7.92
N PHE A 94 -9.77 -8.15 -7.57
CA PHE A 94 -9.24 -9.49 -7.82
C PHE A 94 -9.03 -9.83 -9.29
N ARG A 95 -9.70 -9.09 -10.17
CA ARG A 95 -9.60 -9.28 -11.62
C ARG A 95 -8.77 -8.19 -12.27
N SER A 96 -8.30 -7.21 -11.50
CA SER A 96 -7.61 -6.01 -12.03
C SER A 96 -8.42 -5.34 -13.16
N LEU A 97 -9.75 -5.37 -13.00
CA LEU A 97 -10.72 -4.90 -13.98
C LEU A 97 -11.47 -3.69 -13.41
N LEU A 98 -11.47 -2.60 -14.16
CA LEU A 98 -12.33 -1.44 -13.92
C LEU A 98 -13.41 -1.42 -14.97
N VAL A 99 -14.65 -1.23 -14.55
CA VAL A 99 -15.81 -1.02 -15.44
C VAL A 99 -16.37 0.34 -15.14
N GLY A 100 -16.68 1.10 -16.18
CA GLY A 100 -17.24 2.44 -16.04
C GLY A 100 -18.33 2.73 -17.05
N ALA A 101 -19.11 3.76 -16.74
CA ALA A 101 -20.10 4.35 -17.64
C ALA A 101 -20.01 5.86 -17.56
N ASP A 102 -20.29 6.54 -18.67
CA ASP A 102 -20.27 7.99 -18.75
C ASP A 102 -21.44 8.56 -19.55
N VAL A 103 -21.75 9.81 -19.24
CA VAL A 103 -22.60 10.67 -20.08
C VAL A 103 -21.86 11.98 -20.27
N VAL A 104 -21.73 12.38 -21.54
CA VAL A 104 -20.99 13.57 -21.94
C VAL A 104 -21.86 14.44 -22.83
N ALA A 105 -21.90 15.74 -22.53
CA ALA A 105 -22.42 16.77 -23.41
C ALA A 105 -21.24 17.57 -23.99
N ARG A 106 -21.23 17.78 -25.30
CA ARG A 106 -20.20 18.58 -25.96
C ARG A 106 -20.79 19.48 -27.04
N ARG A 107 -20.14 20.60 -27.28
CA ARG A 107 -20.37 21.46 -28.43
C ARG A 107 -19.10 21.56 -29.26
N GLY A 108 -19.18 21.36 -30.55
CA GLY A 108 -18.06 21.56 -31.48
C GLY A 108 -17.53 23.00 -31.45
N GLN A 109 -16.26 23.19 -31.75
CA GLN A 109 -15.63 24.52 -31.80
C GLN A 109 -15.78 25.15 -33.19
N PHE A 110 -17.03 25.23 -33.69
CA PHE A 110 -17.38 25.91 -34.95
C PHE A 110 -18.72 26.63 -34.80
N ALA A 111 -18.96 27.60 -35.71
CA ALA A 111 -20.18 28.40 -35.69
C ALA A 111 -21.42 27.52 -35.81
N ASP A 112 -22.47 27.85 -35.03
CA ASP A 112 -23.77 27.16 -34.99
C ASP A 112 -23.72 25.65 -34.62
N ALA A 113 -22.62 25.18 -34.02
CA ALA A 113 -22.53 23.81 -33.53
C ALA A 113 -23.60 23.50 -32.48
N ALA A 114 -24.43 22.49 -32.76
CA ALA A 114 -25.40 22.01 -31.77
C ALA A 114 -24.73 21.22 -30.64
N THR A 115 -25.34 21.28 -29.46
CA THR A 115 -24.91 20.44 -28.33
C THR A 115 -25.23 18.97 -28.63
N GLN A 116 -24.22 18.13 -28.52
CA GLN A 116 -24.30 16.69 -28.73
C GLN A 116 -24.23 15.98 -27.39
N TRP A 117 -25.08 14.99 -27.21
CA TRP A 117 -25.06 14.10 -26.02
C TRP A 117 -24.54 12.72 -26.44
N GLN A 118 -23.70 12.16 -25.60
CA GLN A 118 -23.16 10.82 -25.78
C GLN A 118 -23.26 10.08 -24.47
N ALA A 119 -23.54 8.78 -24.52
CA ALA A 119 -23.49 7.88 -23.38
C ALA A 119 -22.56 6.70 -23.70
N GLY A 120 -21.74 6.31 -22.77
CA GLY A 120 -20.74 5.28 -22.98
C GLY A 120 -20.64 4.30 -21.85
N VAL A 121 -20.13 3.11 -22.17
CA VAL A 121 -19.67 2.12 -21.21
C VAL A 121 -18.27 1.68 -21.61
N GLY A 122 -17.43 1.37 -20.65
CA GLY A 122 -16.07 0.97 -20.91
C GLY A 122 -15.51 0.06 -19.82
N LEU A 123 -14.45 -0.60 -20.20
CA LEU A 123 -13.67 -1.40 -19.28
C LEU A 123 -12.18 -1.13 -19.47
N ARG A 124 -11.44 -1.27 -18.39
CA ARG A 124 -9.98 -1.23 -18.37
C ARG A 124 -9.46 -2.46 -17.65
N GLN A 125 -8.65 -3.24 -18.34
CA GLN A 125 -7.99 -4.42 -17.79
C GLN A 125 -6.51 -4.13 -17.58
N GLN A 126 -6.08 -4.12 -16.34
CA GLN A 126 -4.65 -4.05 -16.01
C GLN A 126 -4.04 -5.44 -16.20
N VAL A 127 -3.21 -5.58 -17.22
CA VAL A 127 -2.55 -6.87 -17.54
C VAL A 127 -1.20 -6.97 -16.84
N THR A 128 -0.52 -5.83 -16.68
CA THR A 128 0.74 -5.70 -15.93
C THR A 128 0.72 -4.37 -15.19
N PRO A 129 1.63 -4.14 -14.22
CA PRO A 129 1.69 -2.84 -13.52
C PRO A 129 1.93 -1.65 -14.44
N ARG A 130 2.46 -1.89 -15.65
CA ARG A 130 2.78 -0.83 -16.62
C ARG A 130 1.92 -0.86 -17.86
N LEU A 131 1.13 -1.92 -18.05
CA LEU A 131 0.32 -2.08 -19.26
C LEU A 131 -1.13 -2.35 -18.91
N ALA A 132 -2.00 -1.48 -19.38
CA ALA A 132 -3.43 -1.67 -19.34
C ALA A 132 -4.02 -1.60 -20.74
N PHE A 133 -5.09 -2.36 -20.97
CA PHE A 133 -5.92 -2.28 -22.16
C PHE A 133 -7.28 -1.71 -21.81
N ASP A 134 -7.77 -0.87 -22.68
CA ASP A 134 -9.07 -0.23 -22.58
C ASP A 134 -9.95 -0.67 -23.76
N ALA A 135 -11.24 -0.89 -23.50
CA ALA A 135 -12.24 -1.06 -24.54
C ALA A 135 -13.50 -0.29 -24.13
N GLY A 136 -14.11 0.40 -25.09
CA GLY A 136 -15.29 1.20 -24.84
C GLY A 136 -16.27 1.17 -26.00
N LEU A 137 -17.54 1.31 -25.66
CA LEU A 137 -18.64 1.47 -26.59
C LEU A 137 -19.42 2.72 -26.21
N ARG A 138 -19.59 3.64 -27.15
CA ARG A 138 -20.28 4.91 -26.96
C ARG A 138 -21.36 5.10 -28.00
N ARG A 139 -22.49 5.61 -27.57
CA ARG A 139 -23.61 5.96 -28.45
C ARG A 139 -23.87 7.46 -28.41
N ARG A 140 -23.98 8.08 -29.58
CA ARG A 140 -24.52 9.43 -29.70
C ARG A 140 -26.06 9.37 -29.53
N VAL A 141 -26.56 10.20 -28.60
CA VAL A 141 -27.97 10.18 -28.19
C VAL A 141 -28.74 11.41 -28.72
N SER A 142 -28.04 12.39 -29.33
CA SER A 142 -28.62 13.61 -29.87
C SER A 142 -29.46 13.36 -31.14
N VAL A 143 -30.48 14.19 -31.31
CA VAL A 143 -31.39 14.12 -32.47
C VAL A 143 -30.60 14.46 -33.75
N GLY A 144 -30.66 13.58 -34.75
CA GLY A 144 -30.15 13.83 -36.11
C GLY A 144 -29.13 12.79 -36.61
N GLU A 145 -28.24 12.25 -35.79
CA GLU A 145 -27.30 11.20 -36.18
C GLU A 145 -27.01 10.24 -35.03
N ALA A 146 -27.77 9.18 -34.93
CA ALA A 146 -27.49 8.09 -34.00
C ALA A 146 -26.31 7.26 -34.56
N GLY A 147 -25.17 7.31 -33.90
CA GLY A 147 -23.98 6.53 -34.25
C GLY A 147 -23.40 5.80 -33.06
N TRP A 148 -22.87 4.61 -33.29
CA TRP A 148 -22.05 3.88 -32.33
C TRP A 148 -20.58 4.14 -32.60
N THR A 149 -19.81 4.35 -31.54
CA THR A 149 -18.36 4.45 -31.61
C THR A 149 -17.78 3.37 -30.72
N PHE A 150 -16.90 2.57 -31.26
CA PHE A 150 -16.09 1.60 -30.54
C PHE A 150 -14.68 2.14 -30.37
N THR A 151 -14.13 2.07 -29.16
CA THR A 151 -12.77 2.51 -28.84
C THR A 151 -11.97 1.38 -28.23
N THR A 152 -10.71 1.29 -28.60
CA THR A 152 -9.72 0.44 -27.93
C THR A 152 -8.48 1.26 -27.66
N GLY A 153 -7.82 0.98 -26.56
CA GLY A 153 -6.60 1.67 -26.18
C GLY A 153 -5.63 0.77 -25.42
N ALA A 154 -4.40 1.20 -25.39
CA ALA A 154 -3.38 0.63 -24.54
C ALA A 154 -2.65 1.77 -23.84
N ALA A 155 -2.51 1.67 -22.51
CA ALA A 155 -1.74 2.61 -21.71
C ALA A 155 -0.48 1.92 -21.18
N TYR A 156 0.67 2.56 -21.38
CA TYR A 156 1.94 2.07 -20.88
C TYR A 156 2.63 3.13 -20.02
N ALA A 157 2.97 2.75 -18.77
CA ALA A 157 3.69 3.60 -17.84
C ALA A 157 5.21 3.42 -17.97
N PHE A 158 5.92 4.49 -18.34
CA PHE A 158 7.38 4.50 -18.42
C PHE A 158 8.02 4.60 -17.03
N ALA A 159 9.14 3.90 -16.82
CA ALA A 159 9.76 3.72 -15.50
C ALA A 159 10.54 4.93 -14.95
N LYS A 160 10.53 6.08 -15.60
CA LYS A 160 11.17 7.31 -15.09
C LYS A 160 10.13 8.37 -14.81
N PRO A 161 9.67 8.57 -13.56
CA PRO A 161 9.01 9.82 -13.22
C PRO A 161 10.05 10.94 -13.35
N TRP A 162 9.75 11.95 -14.13
CA TRP A 162 10.47 13.21 -14.05
C TRP A 162 10.15 13.83 -12.69
N ARG A 163 11.12 13.80 -11.78
CA ARG A 163 11.12 14.66 -10.61
C ARG A 163 12.01 15.85 -10.91
N PRO A 164 11.56 17.11 -10.66
CA PRO A 164 12.48 18.19 -10.45
C PRO A 164 13.40 17.74 -9.32
N ALA A 165 14.71 17.84 -9.53
CA ALA A 165 15.68 17.51 -8.52
C ALA A 165 15.40 18.40 -7.30
N ALA A 166 14.81 17.82 -6.24
CA ALA A 166 14.99 18.40 -4.91
C ALA A 166 16.50 18.50 -4.73
N THR A 167 16.99 19.69 -4.39
CA THR A 167 18.40 19.94 -4.12
C THR A 167 18.89 18.89 -3.13
N ALA A 168 19.49 17.85 -3.66
CA ALA A 168 20.05 16.78 -2.86
C ALA A 168 21.20 17.37 -2.03
N PRO A 169 21.29 17.07 -0.73
CA PRO A 169 22.51 17.33 0.00
C PRO A 169 23.65 16.65 -0.73
N ALA A 170 24.81 17.33 -0.80
CA ALA A 170 25.97 16.91 -1.55
C ALA A 170 26.25 15.40 -1.41
N ARG A 171 26.27 14.68 -2.53
CA ARG A 171 26.59 13.26 -2.59
C ARG A 171 27.89 12.98 -1.87
N PRO A 172 27.92 12.04 -0.91
CA PRO A 172 29.17 11.37 -0.60
C PRO A 172 29.72 10.71 -1.88
N ALA A 173 31.02 10.78 -2.07
CA ALA A 173 31.69 10.27 -3.26
C ALA A 173 31.20 8.86 -3.63
N ALA A 174 30.82 8.70 -4.89
CA ALA A 174 30.26 7.48 -5.42
C ALA A 174 31.19 6.30 -5.12
N VAL A 175 30.73 5.38 -4.27
CA VAL A 175 31.30 4.04 -4.21
C VAL A 175 31.02 3.41 -5.57
N ARG A 176 32.07 3.14 -6.33
CA ARG A 176 31.97 2.42 -7.61
C ARG A 176 31.26 1.10 -7.34
N SER A 177 30.03 0.97 -7.84
CA SER A 177 29.35 -0.31 -7.87
C SER A 177 30.22 -1.27 -8.67
N VAL A 178 30.70 -2.32 -8.02
CA VAL A 178 31.33 -3.44 -8.72
C VAL A 178 30.25 -4.03 -9.61
N ARG A 179 30.32 -3.81 -10.92
CA ARG A 179 29.49 -4.48 -11.90
C ARG A 179 29.79 -5.97 -11.81
N GLY A 180 28.89 -6.71 -11.17
CA GLY A 180 28.86 -8.16 -11.28
C GLY A 180 28.62 -8.54 -12.74
N THR A 181 29.58 -9.17 -13.39
CA THR A 181 29.43 -9.75 -14.73
C THR A 181 28.71 -11.09 -14.66
N GLY A 182 27.46 -11.08 -14.20
CA GLY A 182 26.51 -12.19 -14.37
C GLY A 182 25.62 -11.92 -15.58
N PRO A 183 25.18 -12.94 -16.34
CA PRO A 183 24.25 -12.73 -17.44
C PRO A 183 23.00 -12.06 -16.90
N ALA A 184 22.69 -10.87 -17.41
CA ALA A 184 21.46 -10.18 -17.13
C ALA A 184 20.30 -11.01 -17.69
N THR A 185 19.68 -11.84 -16.85
CA THR A 185 18.41 -12.45 -17.18
C THR A 185 17.37 -11.32 -17.20
N SER A 186 17.07 -10.85 -18.39
CA SER A 186 16.06 -9.83 -18.66
C SER A 186 14.65 -10.38 -18.50
N ALA A 187 14.32 -10.89 -17.32
CA ALA A 187 12.92 -11.08 -16.95
C ALA A 187 12.30 -9.69 -16.79
N PRO A 188 11.10 -9.43 -17.36
CA PRO A 188 10.44 -8.14 -17.21
C PRO A 188 10.25 -7.86 -15.72
N GLN A 189 10.86 -6.78 -15.24
CA GLN A 189 10.67 -6.32 -13.87
C GLN A 189 9.33 -5.59 -13.81
N TRP A 190 8.36 -6.24 -13.20
CA TRP A 190 7.07 -5.64 -12.91
C TRP A 190 7.25 -4.62 -11.79
N SER A 191 6.73 -3.40 -11.99
CA SER A 191 6.79 -2.31 -11.04
C SER A 191 5.37 -1.83 -10.74
N THR A 192 5.09 -1.60 -9.48
CA THR A 192 3.84 -0.98 -8.99
C THR A 192 4.09 0.48 -8.65
N VAL A 193 3.03 1.24 -8.30
CA VAL A 193 3.16 2.61 -7.77
C VAL A 193 4.04 2.60 -6.52
N GLN A 194 3.87 1.61 -5.65
CA GLN A 194 4.72 1.43 -4.46
C GLN A 194 6.18 1.23 -4.84
N ASP A 195 6.49 0.37 -5.81
CA ASP A 195 7.85 0.10 -6.28
C ASP A 195 8.52 1.36 -6.89
N GLN A 196 7.75 2.33 -7.38
CA GLN A 196 8.28 3.58 -7.93
C GLN A 196 8.94 4.47 -6.85
N PHE A 197 8.55 4.31 -5.59
CA PHE A 197 9.14 5.02 -4.45
C PHE A 197 10.35 4.29 -3.86
N TYR A 198 10.72 3.13 -4.38
CA TYR A 198 11.95 2.44 -3.99
C TYR A 198 13.17 3.31 -4.22
N GLN A 199 14.12 3.27 -3.27
CA GLN A 199 15.44 3.78 -3.54
C GLN A 199 16.05 3.01 -4.72
N GLN A 200 16.50 3.70 -5.74
CA GLN A 200 17.03 3.06 -6.96
C GLN A 200 18.31 2.28 -6.67
N ALA A 201 18.27 0.97 -6.89
CA ALA A 201 19.37 0.08 -6.64
C ALA A 201 19.32 -1.18 -7.52
N ALA A 202 20.48 -1.83 -7.70
CA ALA A 202 20.59 -3.04 -8.49
C ALA A 202 19.95 -4.28 -7.82
N HIS A 203 19.75 -4.23 -6.51
CA HIS A 203 19.12 -5.30 -5.73
C HIS A 203 17.59 -5.23 -5.74
N ASN A 204 16.97 -4.17 -6.26
CA ASN A 204 15.51 -4.05 -6.29
C ASN A 204 14.87 -5.26 -6.98
N PHE A 205 13.82 -5.80 -6.34
CA PHE A 205 13.03 -6.97 -6.78
C PHE A 205 13.81 -8.31 -6.74
N VAL A 206 14.95 -8.39 -6.08
CA VAL A 206 15.68 -9.65 -5.93
C VAL A 206 14.87 -10.64 -5.10
N PHE A 207 14.28 -10.21 -3.98
CA PHE A 207 13.43 -11.07 -3.15
C PHE A 207 12.24 -11.65 -3.93
N ARG A 208 11.56 -10.81 -4.69
CA ARG A 208 10.45 -11.24 -5.57
C ARG A 208 10.85 -12.32 -6.58
N ARG A 209 12.09 -12.27 -7.09
CA ARG A 209 12.61 -13.28 -8.02
C ARG A 209 13.06 -14.56 -7.33
N MET A 210 13.74 -14.41 -6.19
CA MET A 210 14.32 -15.54 -5.45
C MET A 210 13.26 -16.30 -4.65
N TYR A 211 12.29 -15.59 -4.08
CA TYR A 211 11.28 -16.11 -3.16
C TYR A 211 9.86 -15.71 -3.57
N PRO A 212 9.41 -16.01 -4.81
CA PRO A 212 8.13 -15.52 -5.32
C PRO A 212 6.92 -15.95 -4.50
N GLY A 213 7.00 -17.11 -3.84
CA GLY A 213 5.95 -17.60 -2.95
C GLY A 213 5.77 -16.73 -1.70
N ALA A 214 6.87 -16.32 -1.08
CA ALA A 214 6.85 -15.44 0.09
C ALA A 214 6.47 -14.00 -0.29
N ASP A 215 7.02 -13.45 -1.39
CA ASP A 215 6.67 -12.10 -1.86
C ASP A 215 5.16 -11.95 -2.12
N ARG A 216 4.53 -12.97 -2.71
CA ARG A 216 3.08 -12.96 -2.95
C ARG A 216 2.26 -12.97 -1.66
N LEU A 217 2.72 -13.65 -0.63
CA LEU A 217 2.03 -13.64 0.66
C LEU A 217 2.00 -12.24 1.25
N PHE A 218 3.06 -11.45 1.10
CA PHE A 218 3.06 -10.05 1.55
C PHE A 218 2.03 -9.21 0.80
N ASN A 219 1.80 -9.45 -0.49
CA ASN A 219 0.72 -8.79 -1.22
C ASN A 219 -0.67 -9.19 -0.68
N ALA A 220 -0.82 -10.43 -0.21
CA ALA A 220 -2.06 -10.88 0.45
C ALA A 220 -2.24 -10.25 1.83
N PHE A 221 -1.14 -9.94 2.54
CA PHE A 221 -1.20 -9.25 3.84
C PHE A 221 -1.63 -7.79 3.69
N ASP A 222 -1.05 -7.06 2.73
CA ASP A 222 -1.48 -5.70 2.40
C ASP A 222 -2.99 -5.68 2.08
N PHE A 223 -3.45 -6.66 1.30
CA PHE A 223 -4.87 -6.83 1.02
C PHE A 223 -5.69 -7.10 2.30
N GLY A 224 -5.21 -7.96 3.19
CA GLY A 224 -5.88 -8.29 4.45
C GLY A 224 -6.04 -7.08 5.38
N HIS A 225 -5.00 -6.26 5.51
CA HIS A 225 -5.04 -5.01 6.29
C HIS A 225 -6.01 -4.00 5.68
N ALA A 226 -5.96 -3.79 4.37
CA ALA A 226 -6.85 -2.86 3.70
C ALA A 226 -8.33 -3.26 3.87
N VAL A 227 -8.66 -4.54 3.71
CA VAL A 227 -10.04 -5.02 3.95
C VAL A 227 -10.45 -4.88 5.41
N LEU A 228 -9.53 -5.10 6.35
CA LEU A 228 -9.78 -4.90 7.78
C LEU A 228 -10.20 -3.47 8.07
N TYR A 229 -9.37 -2.50 7.69
CA TYR A 229 -9.62 -1.09 8.00
C TYR A 229 -10.87 -0.55 7.30
N GLU A 230 -11.05 -0.89 6.03
CA GLU A 230 -12.26 -0.49 5.31
C GLU A 230 -13.53 -1.04 5.95
N THR A 231 -13.52 -2.32 6.37
CA THR A 231 -14.67 -2.95 7.01
C THR A 231 -14.96 -2.33 8.38
N LEU A 232 -13.95 -2.16 9.22
CA LEU A 232 -14.11 -1.54 10.55
C LEU A 232 -14.65 -0.10 10.45
N TRP A 233 -14.19 0.65 9.44
CA TRP A 233 -14.62 2.03 9.25
C TRP A 233 -16.00 2.16 8.62
N THR A 234 -16.31 1.35 7.60
CA THR A 234 -17.52 1.52 6.79
C THR A 234 -18.71 0.75 7.31
N GLN A 235 -18.48 -0.36 8.02
CA GLN A 235 -19.51 -1.29 8.45
C GLN A 235 -19.37 -1.68 9.93
N PRO A 236 -19.21 -0.72 10.86
CA PRO A 236 -18.89 -1.00 12.27
C PRO A 236 -19.87 -1.96 12.95
N ASP A 237 -21.17 -1.86 12.63
CA ASP A 237 -22.22 -2.70 13.24
C ASP A 237 -22.21 -4.15 12.72
N ALA A 238 -21.65 -4.38 11.54
CA ALA A 238 -21.56 -5.69 10.92
C ALA A 238 -20.13 -6.25 10.93
N ALA A 239 -19.15 -5.44 11.32
CA ALA A 239 -17.72 -5.75 11.15
C ALA A 239 -17.33 -7.06 11.82
N GLU A 240 -17.77 -7.31 13.04
CA GLU A 240 -17.46 -8.54 13.78
C GLU A 240 -17.93 -9.78 13.00
N ARG A 241 -19.20 -9.81 12.61
CA ARG A 241 -19.77 -10.92 11.84
C ARG A 241 -19.09 -11.09 10.47
N LEU A 242 -18.71 -9.98 9.82
CA LEU A 242 -18.06 -10.02 8.50
C LEU A 242 -16.63 -10.50 8.60
N LEU A 243 -15.84 -9.91 9.49
CA LEU A 243 -14.41 -10.19 9.64
C LEU A 243 -14.17 -11.59 10.22
N GLU A 244 -14.88 -11.98 11.28
CA GLU A 244 -14.75 -13.31 11.89
C GLU A 244 -15.40 -14.45 11.07
N GLY A 245 -16.18 -14.10 10.04
CA GLY A 245 -16.90 -15.04 9.18
C GLY A 245 -16.45 -15.00 7.71
N PRO A 246 -17.27 -14.42 6.80
CA PRO A 246 -17.05 -14.54 5.37
C PRO A 246 -15.74 -13.89 4.88
N VAL A 247 -15.31 -12.79 5.48
CA VAL A 247 -14.04 -12.13 5.09
C VAL A 247 -12.86 -12.99 5.50
N TYR A 248 -12.85 -13.51 6.74
CA TYR A 248 -11.83 -14.44 7.20
C TYR A 248 -11.74 -15.68 6.29
N THR A 249 -12.89 -16.29 6.00
CA THR A 249 -12.93 -17.46 5.11
C THR A 249 -12.37 -17.13 3.74
N LYS A 250 -12.76 -16.01 3.14
CA LYS A 250 -12.26 -15.59 1.83
C LYS A 250 -10.74 -15.36 1.83
N LEU A 251 -10.23 -14.68 2.84
CA LEU A 251 -8.78 -14.44 2.96
C LEU A 251 -8.00 -15.75 3.06
N THR A 252 -8.46 -16.68 3.89
CA THR A 252 -7.73 -17.92 4.19
C THR A 252 -7.87 -18.99 3.13
N THR A 253 -9.01 -19.07 2.42
CA THR A 253 -9.28 -20.11 1.42
C THR A 253 -9.03 -19.67 -0.03
N GLU A 254 -9.22 -18.39 -0.35
CA GLU A 254 -9.05 -17.88 -1.70
C GLU A 254 -7.75 -17.05 -1.84
N VAL A 255 -7.61 -15.97 -1.05
CA VAL A 255 -6.50 -15.03 -1.21
C VAL A 255 -5.15 -15.66 -0.86
N LEU A 256 -5.07 -16.38 0.26
CA LEU A 256 -3.83 -17.06 0.66
C LEU A 256 -3.51 -18.31 -0.17
N SER A 257 -4.50 -18.94 -0.81
CA SER A 257 -4.26 -20.06 -1.72
C SER A 257 -3.74 -19.61 -3.09
N ALA A 258 -4.14 -18.42 -3.56
CA ALA A 258 -3.74 -17.83 -4.82
C ALA A 258 -3.37 -16.33 -4.63
N PRO A 259 -2.31 -16.04 -3.86
CA PRO A 259 -2.02 -14.67 -3.47
C PRO A 259 -1.63 -13.80 -4.68
N PRO A 260 -1.95 -12.48 -4.64
CA PRO A 260 -1.68 -11.55 -5.73
C PRO A 260 -0.20 -11.55 -6.14
N ARG A 261 0.06 -11.50 -7.43
CA ARG A 261 1.45 -11.54 -7.95
C ARG A 261 2.23 -10.27 -7.67
N LEU A 262 1.53 -9.18 -7.46
CA LEU A 262 2.10 -7.83 -7.32
C LEU A 262 1.42 -7.12 -6.16
N PRO A 263 2.10 -6.18 -5.52
CA PRO A 263 1.48 -5.30 -4.55
C PRO A 263 0.26 -4.62 -5.14
N LEU A 264 -0.79 -4.53 -4.36
CA LEU A 264 -2.04 -3.87 -4.73
C LEU A 264 -1.97 -2.40 -4.30
N ALA A 265 -2.71 -1.54 -5.01
CA ALA A 265 -2.93 -0.18 -4.55
C ALA A 265 -3.96 -0.24 -3.41
N GLU A 266 -3.50 -0.11 -2.18
CA GLU A 266 -4.34 -0.25 -0.98
C GLU A 266 -5.49 0.76 -0.95
N ASP A 267 -5.25 2.01 -1.37
CA ASP A 267 -6.27 3.05 -1.51
C ASP A 267 -7.42 2.68 -2.46
N ALA A 268 -7.20 1.73 -3.35
CA ALA A 268 -8.24 1.16 -4.18
C ALA A 268 -9.06 0.07 -3.45
N ILE A 269 -8.52 -0.52 -2.38
CA ILE A 269 -9.19 -1.54 -1.56
C ILE A 269 -9.88 -0.91 -0.35
N GLU A 270 -9.24 0.11 0.25
CA GLU A 270 -9.70 0.82 1.44
C GLU A 270 -9.98 2.32 1.18
N PRO A 271 -10.77 2.68 0.16
CA PRO A 271 -10.89 4.07 -0.28
C PRO A 271 -11.50 4.99 0.78
N LEU A 272 -12.33 4.47 1.68
CA LEU A 272 -12.97 5.29 2.70
C LEU A 272 -12.10 5.43 3.95
N TYR A 273 -11.33 4.40 4.31
CA TYR A 273 -10.32 4.51 5.35
C TYR A 273 -9.16 5.41 4.89
N ALA A 274 -8.67 5.25 3.67
CA ALA A 274 -7.61 6.10 3.12
C ALA A 274 -7.95 7.59 3.15
N ARG A 275 -9.24 7.94 3.00
CA ARG A 275 -9.73 9.32 3.17
C ARG A 275 -9.88 9.72 4.63
N LEU A 276 -10.15 8.77 5.52
CA LEU A 276 -10.24 9.05 6.95
C LEU A 276 -8.87 9.47 7.50
N ALA A 277 -7.84 8.72 7.19
CA ALA A 277 -6.51 8.87 7.77
C ALA A 277 -5.39 8.71 6.71
N PRO A 278 -5.31 9.63 5.71
CA PRO A 278 -4.31 9.55 4.65
C PRO A 278 -2.88 9.65 5.19
N GLU A 279 -2.69 10.28 6.35
CA GLU A 279 -1.41 10.40 7.03
C GLU A 279 -0.91 9.05 7.54
N ALA A 280 -1.79 8.28 8.22
CA ALA A 280 -1.48 6.95 8.70
C ALA A 280 -1.19 5.99 7.54
N LYS A 281 -2.04 6.05 6.50
CA LYS A 281 -1.88 5.24 5.29
C LYS A 281 -0.53 5.50 4.61
N ALA A 282 -0.18 6.76 4.39
CA ALA A 282 1.09 7.12 3.77
C ALA A 282 2.31 6.66 4.59
N MET A 283 2.20 6.70 5.91
CA MET A 283 3.24 6.22 6.83
C MET A 283 3.40 4.69 6.75
N PHE A 284 2.31 3.93 6.66
CA PHE A 284 2.36 2.49 6.44
C PHE A 284 2.98 2.13 5.10
N GLU A 285 2.53 2.75 4.00
CA GLU A 285 3.10 2.51 2.67
C GLU A 285 4.61 2.79 2.64
N TRP A 286 5.07 3.86 3.29
CA TRP A 286 6.48 4.20 3.36
C TRP A 286 7.30 3.15 4.11
N ALA A 287 6.77 2.60 5.20
CA ALA A 287 7.41 1.54 5.96
C ALA A 287 7.36 0.17 5.23
N HIS A 288 6.28 -0.14 4.51
CA HIS A 288 6.21 -1.33 3.67
C HIS A 288 7.23 -1.29 2.51
N ILE A 289 7.50 -0.10 1.94
CA ILE A 289 8.58 0.10 0.96
C ILE A 289 9.94 -0.25 1.59
N LEU A 290 10.22 0.24 2.79
CA LEU A 290 11.42 -0.11 3.53
C LEU A 290 11.53 -1.63 3.74
N HIS A 291 10.46 -2.26 4.22
CA HIS A 291 10.37 -3.69 4.48
C HIS A 291 10.77 -4.51 3.24
N ARG A 292 10.16 -4.18 2.08
CA ARG A 292 10.40 -4.87 0.81
C ARG A 292 11.83 -4.71 0.32
N GLN A 293 12.41 -3.49 0.43
CA GLN A 293 13.78 -3.27 0.01
C GLN A 293 14.82 -3.90 0.95
N VAL A 294 14.52 -4.03 2.25
CA VAL A 294 15.37 -4.78 3.18
C VAL A 294 15.42 -6.26 2.76
N TYR A 295 14.29 -6.88 2.41
CA TYR A 295 14.32 -8.24 1.86
C TYR A 295 15.13 -8.34 0.58
N ASP A 296 15.02 -7.38 -0.33
CA ASP A 296 15.77 -7.36 -1.58
C ASP A 296 17.29 -7.36 -1.34
N ILE A 297 17.76 -6.52 -0.39
CA ILE A 297 19.18 -6.45 -0.03
C ILE A 297 19.65 -7.75 0.59
N LEU A 298 18.92 -8.29 1.56
CA LEU A 298 19.29 -9.51 2.26
C LEU A 298 19.28 -10.75 1.35
N ALA A 299 18.35 -10.80 0.40
CA ALA A 299 18.22 -11.87 -0.57
C ALA A 299 19.25 -11.80 -1.71
N ASP A 300 19.93 -10.68 -1.90
CA ASP A 300 20.88 -10.53 -3.01
C ASP A 300 22.22 -11.22 -2.71
N GLU A 301 22.39 -12.39 -3.31
CA GLU A 301 23.60 -13.23 -3.18
C GLU A 301 24.85 -12.64 -3.84
N ARG A 302 24.68 -11.61 -4.68
CA ARG A 302 25.80 -10.90 -5.31
C ARG A 302 26.46 -9.91 -4.36
N LEU A 303 25.79 -9.54 -3.27
CA LEU A 303 26.29 -8.62 -2.26
C LEU A 303 27.05 -9.38 -1.18
N SER A 304 28.27 -8.91 -0.86
CA SER A 304 28.97 -9.33 0.35
C SER A 304 28.26 -8.81 1.59
N GLU A 305 28.51 -9.38 2.77
CA GLU A 305 27.91 -8.90 4.03
C GLU A 305 28.20 -7.41 4.26
N ALA A 306 29.42 -6.96 4.04
CA ALA A 306 29.77 -5.54 4.15
C ALA A 306 29.00 -4.65 3.14
N ALA A 307 28.74 -5.17 1.94
CA ALA A 307 27.93 -4.46 0.95
C ALA A 307 26.44 -4.41 1.36
N LYS A 308 25.91 -5.48 1.95
CA LYS A 308 24.56 -5.50 2.52
C LYS A 308 24.43 -4.47 3.64
N ASP A 309 25.40 -4.42 4.56
CA ASP A 309 25.42 -3.43 5.64
C ASP A 309 25.42 -1.99 5.11
N ALA A 310 26.24 -1.70 4.11
CA ALA A 310 26.30 -0.38 3.50
C ALA A 310 24.96 -0.01 2.79
N GLU A 311 24.36 -0.97 2.08
CA GLU A 311 23.07 -0.75 1.40
C GLU A 311 21.92 -0.56 2.40
N LEU A 312 21.88 -1.32 3.50
CA LEU A 312 20.89 -1.16 4.56
C LEU A 312 21.04 0.18 5.28
N GLN A 313 22.25 0.64 5.54
CA GLN A 313 22.49 1.99 6.09
C GLN A 313 22.00 3.07 5.11
N ARG A 314 22.31 2.94 3.82
CA ARG A 314 21.85 3.88 2.79
C ARG A 314 20.33 3.89 2.67
N LEU A 315 19.71 2.74 2.69
CA LEU A 315 18.26 2.59 2.65
C LEU A 315 17.59 3.18 3.89
N THR A 316 18.14 2.94 5.07
CA THR A 316 17.65 3.52 6.33
C THR A 316 17.74 5.05 6.30
N ALA A 317 18.83 5.62 5.79
CA ALA A 317 18.97 7.06 5.61
C ALA A 317 17.95 7.61 4.61
N TYR A 318 17.70 6.90 3.50
CA TYR A 318 16.65 7.27 2.53
C TYR A 318 15.26 7.26 3.17
N TYR A 319 14.91 6.22 3.91
CA TYR A 319 13.65 6.11 4.63
C TYR A 319 13.47 7.28 5.61
N ARG A 320 14.49 7.57 6.43
CA ARG A 320 14.47 8.67 7.42
C ARG A 320 14.55 10.08 6.80
N SER A 321 14.82 10.20 5.51
CA SER A 321 14.78 11.50 4.81
C SER A 321 13.36 12.09 4.69
N ARG A 322 12.34 11.31 5.03
CA ARG A 322 10.94 11.71 5.08
C ARG A 322 10.41 11.58 6.53
N PRO A 323 10.79 12.51 7.43
CA PRO A 323 10.37 12.48 8.84
C PRO A 323 8.84 12.64 9.01
N ASP A 324 8.17 13.15 8.00
CA ASP A 324 6.70 13.22 7.90
C ASP A 324 6.04 11.85 7.70
N LEU A 325 6.77 10.84 7.20
CA LEU A 325 6.29 9.49 6.90
C LEU A 325 7.02 8.39 7.68
N ALA A 326 8.20 8.69 8.23
CA ALA A 326 9.01 7.67 8.88
C ALA A 326 8.55 7.41 10.32
N PHE A 327 8.50 6.15 10.70
CA PHE A 327 8.41 5.74 12.11
C PHE A 327 9.67 6.14 12.86
N SER A 328 9.51 6.39 14.18
CA SER A 328 10.64 6.53 15.08
C SER A 328 11.57 5.32 15.00
N ALA A 329 12.87 5.57 15.05
CA ALA A 329 13.91 4.55 15.17
C ALA A 329 14.22 4.19 16.63
N LEU A 330 13.47 4.74 17.58
CA LEU A 330 13.52 4.40 18.99
C LEU A 330 12.35 3.49 19.37
N PRO A 331 12.58 2.48 20.23
CA PRO A 331 11.52 1.55 20.60
C PRO A 331 10.43 2.26 21.40
N LYS A 332 9.19 1.94 21.08
CA LYS A 332 8.01 2.38 21.83
C LYS A 332 7.64 1.39 22.91
N ASN A 333 7.21 1.90 24.06
CA ASN A 333 6.70 1.08 25.15
C ASN A 333 5.32 0.52 24.78
N MET A 334 5.04 -0.70 25.25
CA MET A 334 3.74 -1.37 25.07
C MET A 334 2.57 -0.57 25.64
N ALA A 335 2.80 0.40 26.52
CA ALA A 335 1.77 1.30 27.03
C ALA A 335 0.98 2.00 25.90
N LEU A 336 1.65 2.40 24.81
CA LEU A 336 0.97 2.99 23.65
C LEU A 336 -0.04 2.04 22.98
N MET A 337 0.20 0.73 23.06
CA MET A 337 -0.66 -0.28 22.44
C MET A 337 -1.68 -0.87 23.42
N GLN A 338 -1.42 -0.81 24.74
CA GLN A 338 -2.20 -1.57 25.72
C GLN A 338 -2.93 -0.73 26.78
N GLU A 339 -2.51 0.52 27.01
CA GLU A 339 -3.02 1.32 28.13
C GLU A 339 -3.89 2.52 27.71
N MET A 340 -4.13 2.68 26.41
CA MET A 340 -5.02 3.74 25.93
C MET A 340 -6.49 3.32 26.09
N PRO A 341 -7.43 4.26 26.20
CA PRO A 341 -8.86 3.95 26.42
C PRO A 341 -9.50 3.05 25.35
N TYR A 342 -8.92 3.01 24.15
CA TYR A 342 -9.38 2.19 23.04
C TYR A 342 -8.67 0.84 22.93
N SER A 343 -7.58 0.64 23.67
CA SER A 343 -6.71 -0.53 23.54
C SER A 343 -7.45 -1.84 23.77
N LEU A 344 -6.93 -2.90 23.16
CA LEU A 344 -7.39 -4.28 23.24
C LEU A 344 -8.74 -4.56 22.56
N ALA A 345 -9.46 -3.57 22.07
CA ALA A 345 -10.80 -3.74 21.51
C ALA A 345 -10.81 -4.68 20.30
N PHE A 346 -9.84 -4.55 19.39
CA PHE A 346 -9.75 -5.41 18.21
C PHE A 346 -9.44 -6.85 18.60
N ARG A 347 -8.43 -7.09 19.41
CA ARG A 347 -8.01 -8.44 19.80
C ARG A 347 -9.02 -9.19 20.66
N GLN A 348 -9.86 -8.46 21.40
CA GLN A 348 -10.93 -9.06 22.21
C GLN A 348 -12.15 -9.42 21.35
N ARG A 349 -12.53 -8.54 20.42
CA ARG A 349 -13.75 -8.69 19.63
C ARG A 349 -13.56 -9.50 18.34
N TYR A 350 -12.33 -9.55 17.81
CA TYR A 350 -12.03 -10.20 16.54
C TYR A 350 -10.90 -11.24 16.68
N PRO A 351 -11.07 -12.26 17.54
CA PRO A 351 -9.98 -13.17 17.90
C PRO A 351 -9.39 -13.92 16.72
N LYS A 352 -10.20 -14.39 15.75
CA LYS A 352 -9.70 -15.08 14.55
C LYS A 352 -8.95 -14.14 13.63
N PHE A 353 -9.55 -12.97 13.36
CA PHE A 353 -8.93 -12.00 12.46
C PHE A 353 -7.65 -11.43 13.07
N ASN A 354 -7.65 -11.13 14.36
CA ASN A 354 -6.43 -10.73 15.07
C ASN A 354 -5.34 -11.81 14.98
N GLY A 355 -5.69 -13.08 15.15
CA GLY A 355 -4.75 -14.19 14.98
C GLY A 355 -4.21 -14.31 13.55
N LEU A 356 -5.02 -14.02 12.53
CA LEU A 356 -4.59 -13.95 11.13
C LEU A 356 -3.59 -12.82 10.90
N ILE A 357 -3.89 -11.61 11.41
CA ILE A 357 -2.98 -10.45 11.33
C ILE A 357 -1.69 -10.74 12.09
N TRP A 358 -1.78 -11.36 13.26
CA TRP A 358 -0.62 -11.80 14.02
C TRP A 358 0.29 -12.74 13.22
N ALA A 359 -0.30 -13.74 12.54
CA ALA A 359 0.45 -14.66 11.70
C ALA A 359 1.09 -13.96 10.48
N TYR A 360 0.44 -12.95 9.90
CA TYR A 360 1.01 -12.11 8.83
C TYR A 360 2.26 -11.38 9.31
N HIS A 361 2.18 -10.67 10.43
CA HIS A 361 3.31 -9.94 11.01
C HIS A 361 4.44 -10.91 11.43
N TRP A 362 4.08 -12.08 12.00
CA TRP A 362 5.06 -13.12 12.30
C TRP A 362 5.86 -13.54 11.07
N LEU A 363 5.20 -13.81 9.94
CA LEU A 363 5.90 -14.18 8.72
C LEU A 363 6.78 -13.05 8.18
N GLN A 364 6.30 -11.80 8.24
CA GLN A 364 7.07 -10.65 7.80
C GLN A 364 8.40 -10.54 8.56
N VAL A 365 8.40 -10.66 9.87
CA VAL A 365 9.64 -10.58 10.65
C VAL A 365 10.43 -11.90 10.63
N GLY A 366 9.74 -13.04 10.57
CA GLY A 366 10.35 -14.37 10.59
C GLY A 366 11.25 -14.66 9.40
N ILE A 367 10.95 -14.09 8.24
CA ILE A 367 11.76 -14.27 7.02
C ILE A 367 13.15 -13.61 7.12
N TYR A 368 13.33 -12.60 7.95
CA TYR A 368 14.64 -11.98 8.11
C TYR A 368 15.69 -12.94 8.65
N GLU A 369 15.32 -13.76 9.63
CA GLU A 369 16.30 -14.62 10.31
C GLU A 369 16.98 -15.60 9.34
N PRO A 370 16.28 -16.43 8.55
CA PRO A 370 16.94 -17.34 7.61
C PRO A 370 17.72 -16.61 6.50
N LEU A 371 17.32 -15.41 6.10
CA LEU A 371 18.08 -14.61 5.13
C LEU A 371 19.44 -14.13 5.69
N VAL A 372 19.52 -13.96 7.01
CA VAL A 372 20.71 -13.47 7.70
C VAL A 372 21.63 -14.61 8.14
N VAL A 373 21.08 -15.70 8.70
CA VAL A 373 21.88 -16.79 9.27
C VAL A 373 22.30 -17.85 8.25
N GLY A 374 21.54 -18.01 7.16
CA GLY A 374 21.85 -18.99 6.11
C GLY A 374 23.17 -18.66 5.43
N GLN A 375 24.14 -19.59 5.51
CA GLN A 375 25.48 -19.41 4.95
C GLN A 375 25.49 -19.63 3.44
N THR A 376 24.60 -20.48 2.94
CA THR A 376 24.47 -20.82 1.53
C THR A 376 23.10 -20.40 0.98
N ALA A 377 23.01 -20.25 -0.34
CA ALA A 377 21.74 -20.02 -1.03
C ALA A 377 20.70 -21.11 -0.67
N ALA A 378 21.13 -22.37 -0.65
CA ALA A 378 20.26 -23.49 -0.33
C ALA A 378 19.69 -23.39 1.10
N GLU A 379 20.50 -23.01 2.07
CA GLU A 379 20.07 -22.82 3.46
C GLU A 379 19.09 -21.65 3.59
N ARG A 380 19.35 -20.52 2.93
CA ARG A 380 18.40 -19.39 2.90
C ARG A 380 17.07 -19.78 2.28
N HIS A 381 17.11 -20.49 1.14
CA HIS A 381 15.88 -20.99 0.50
C HIS A 381 15.11 -21.96 1.39
N ALA A 382 15.80 -22.91 2.02
CA ALA A 382 15.19 -23.87 2.93
C ALA A 382 14.57 -23.15 4.15
N GLY A 383 15.26 -22.17 4.74
CA GLY A 383 14.80 -21.40 5.87
C GLY A 383 13.57 -20.54 5.55
N VAL A 384 13.56 -19.83 4.43
CA VAL A 384 12.39 -19.07 3.97
C VAL A 384 11.22 -20.01 3.67
N ALA A 385 11.47 -21.16 3.03
CA ALA A 385 10.43 -22.15 2.79
C ALA A 385 9.84 -22.71 4.10
N ALA A 386 10.69 -22.95 5.12
CA ALA A 386 10.25 -23.39 6.44
C ALA A 386 9.39 -22.34 7.15
N ALA A 387 9.76 -21.06 7.07
CA ALA A 387 8.96 -19.95 7.61
C ALA A 387 7.58 -19.87 6.94
N VAL A 388 7.55 -19.96 5.60
CA VAL A 388 6.28 -20.00 4.84
C VAL A 388 5.44 -21.23 5.19
N ALA A 389 6.06 -22.40 5.35
CA ALA A 389 5.35 -23.63 5.75
C ALA A 389 4.76 -23.48 7.16
N ARG A 390 5.51 -22.89 8.10
CA ARG A 390 5.04 -22.61 9.46
C ARG A 390 3.86 -21.63 9.44
N PHE A 391 3.95 -20.56 8.69
CA PHE A 391 2.83 -19.63 8.51
C PHE A 391 1.57 -20.35 8.02
N LYS A 392 1.70 -21.21 7.00
CA LYS A 392 0.57 -21.99 6.49
C LYS A 392 -0.01 -22.95 7.54
N GLN A 393 0.79 -23.48 8.46
CA GLN A 393 0.31 -24.28 9.58
C GLN A 393 -0.47 -23.47 10.62
N MET A 394 -0.15 -22.16 10.77
CA MET A 394 -0.86 -21.28 11.69
C MET A 394 -2.31 -21.03 11.26
N ILE A 395 -2.58 -20.96 9.95
CA ILE A 395 -3.89 -20.57 9.42
C ILE A 395 -5.02 -21.54 9.79
N PRO A 396 -4.92 -22.88 9.56
CA PRO A 396 -5.95 -23.84 9.97
C PRO A 396 -5.88 -24.21 11.45
N GLY A 397 -4.80 -23.86 12.15
CA GLY A 397 -4.54 -24.25 13.53
C GLY A 397 -5.23 -23.42 14.61
N ALA A 398 -6.32 -22.73 14.28
CA ALA A 398 -7.09 -21.87 15.18
C ALA A 398 -6.37 -20.57 15.58
N PRO A 399 -6.38 -19.56 14.69
CA PRO A 399 -5.72 -18.26 14.94
C PRO A 399 -6.17 -17.56 16.22
N GLU A 400 -7.39 -17.79 16.69
CA GLU A 400 -7.90 -17.26 17.95
C GLU A 400 -7.09 -17.69 19.19
N ASN A 401 -6.27 -18.73 19.08
CA ASN A 401 -5.39 -19.21 20.13
C ASN A 401 -3.98 -18.58 20.10
N TYR A 402 -3.69 -17.73 19.13
CA TYR A 402 -2.39 -17.06 19.05
C TYR A 402 -2.32 -15.85 19.99
N PRO A 403 -1.08 -15.40 20.30
CA PRO A 403 -0.89 -14.27 21.20
C PRO A 403 -1.73 -13.04 20.78
N GLY A 404 -2.34 -12.39 21.74
CA GLY A 404 -3.08 -11.15 21.52
C GLY A 404 -2.21 -9.92 21.32
N MET A 405 -0.89 -10.06 21.48
CA MET A 405 0.10 -9.00 21.26
C MET A 405 0.80 -9.22 19.92
N MET A 406 1.33 -8.15 19.33
CA MET A 406 2.09 -8.24 18.08
C MET A 406 3.33 -9.16 18.24
N PRO A 407 3.77 -9.81 17.15
CA PRO A 407 5.04 -10.52 17.13
C PRO A 407 6.21 -9.54 17.27
N MET A 408 7.15 -9.84 18.16
CA MET A 408 8.32 -8.98 18.41
C MET A 408 9.51 -9.45 17.58
N THR A 409 10.07 -8.54 16.78
CA THR A 409 11.18 -8.88 15.87
C THR A 409 12.40 -9.42 16.61
N ALA A 410 12.74 -8.89 17.79
CA ALA A 410 13.88 -9.37 18.57
C ALA A 410 13.73 -10.81 19.08
N ALA A 411 12.49 -11.30 19.26
CA ALA A 411 12.23 -12.67 19.66
C ALA A 411 12.23 -13.65 18.48
N ILE A 412 11.72 -13.21 17.32
CA ILE A 412 11.49 -14.06 16.14
C ILE A 412 12.70 -14.06 15.20
N ALA A 413 13.38 -12.93 15.07
CA ALA A 413 14.56 -12.73 14.22
C ALA A 413 15.71 -12.11 15.02
N PRO A 414 16.27 -12.83 16.02
CA PRO A 414 17.24 -12.27 16.97
C PRO A 414 18.56 -11.86 16.32
N THR A 415 19.05 -12.59 15.30
CA THR A 415 20.29 -12.26 14.60
C THR A 415 20.11 -11.01 13.74
N PHE A 416 18.97 -10.89 13.05
CA PHE A 416 18.61 -9.67 12.31
C PHE A 416 18.53 -8.46 13.25
N SER A 417 17.81 -8.60 14.37
CA SER A 417 17.65 -7.54 15.36
C SER A 417 18.95 -7.12 16.04
N ALA A 418 19.86 -8.07 16.24
CA ALA A 418 21.19 -7.77 16.81
C ALA A 418 22.07 -6.98 15.83
N LYS A 419 22.03 -7.33 14.53
CA LYS A 419 22.81 -6.66 13.50
C LYS A 419 22.23 -5.29 13.12
N TRP A 420 20.90 -5.18 12.97
CA TRP A 420 20.24 -3.96 12.51
C TRP A 420 19.07 -3.56 13.42
N PRO A 421 19.37 -3.20 14.71
CA PRO A 421 18.31 -2.91 15.69
C PRO A 421 17.39 -1.75 15.25
N THR A 422 17.92 -0.75 14.56
CA THR A 422 17.12 0.36 14.02
C THR A 422 16.00 -0.11 13.09
N LEU A 423 16.30 -1.04 12.17
CA LEU A 423 15.30 -1.57 11.25
C LEU A 423 14.26 -2.43 11.99
N ALA A 424 14.73 -3.30 12.90
CA ALA A 424 13.85 -4.14 13.70
C ALA A 424 12.87 -3.30 14.55
N ILE A 425 13.35 -2.21 15.14
CA ILE A 425 12.53 -1.28 15.93
C ILE A 425 11.50 -0.56 15.05
N ILE A 426 11.90 -0.09 13.87
CA ILE A 426 10.96 0.55 12.92
C ILE A 426 9.84 -0.42 12.55
N PHE A 427 10.14 -1.69 12.34
CA PHE A 427 9.14 -2.71 12.01
C PHE A 427 8.23 -3.05 13.20
N ASP A 428 8.77 -3.14 14.42
CA ASP A 428 7.94 -3.31 15.61
C ASP A 428 7.02 -2.11 15.83
N ASN A 429 7.51 -0.89 15.63
CA ASN A 429 6.68 0.33 15.70
C ASN A 429 5.59 0.35 14.62
N LEU A 430 5.89 -0.10 13.40
CA LEU A 430 4.92 -0.25 12.31
C LEU A 430 3.80 -1.22 12.70
N HIS A 431 4.16 -2.43 13.16
CA HIS A 431 3.18 -3.45 13.53
C HIS A 431 2.34 -3.02 14.74
N SER A 432 2.96 -2.35 15.71
CA SER A 432 2.25 -1.81 16.86
C SER A 432 1.23 -0.74 16.47
N LEU A 433 1.55 0.17 15.55
CA LEU A 433 0.57 1.16 15.08
C LEU A 433 -0.58 0.51 14.28
N HIS A 434 -0.33 -0.60 13.56
CA HIS A 434 -1.40 -1.38 12.93
C HIS A 434 -2.44 -1.84 13.97
N ASP A 435 -1.96 -2.40 15.09
CA ASP A 435 -2.83 -2.86 16.18
C ASP A 435 -3.58 -1.70 16.84
N VAL A 436 -2.90 -0.58 17.09
CA VAL A 436 -3.50 0.63 17.68
C VAL A 436 -4.64 1.18 16.81
N ILE A 437 -4.42 1.28 15.50
CA ILE A 437 -5.47 1.77 14.59
C ILE A 437 -6.64 0.78 14.52
N SER A 438 -6.33 -0.53 14.52
CA SER A 438 -7.36 -1.57 14.58
C SER A 438 -8.21 -1.43 15.85
N ASP A 439 -7.58 -1.19 17.01
CA ASP A 439 -8.27 -0.96 18.28
C ASP A 439 -9.17 0.29 18.25
N ILE A 440 -8.65 1.43 17.75
CA ILE A 440 -9.42 2.67 17.61
C ILE A 440 -10.66 2.44 16.72
N LEU A 441 -10.47 1.78 15.58
CA LEU A 441 -11.57 1.53 14.64
C LEU A 441 -12.58 0.52 15.18
N ALA A 442 -12.13 -0.52 15.88
CA ALA A 442 -12.96 -1.59 16.41
C ALA A 442 -13.72 -1.20 17.68
N ASN A 443 -13.25 -0.20 18.44
CA ASN A 443 -13.84 0.14 19.73
C ASN A 443 -15.16 0.91 19.56
N PRO A 444 -16.30 0.35 20.02
CA PRO A 444 -17.61 1.01 19.93
C PRO A 444 -17.76 2.18 20.91
N ALA A 445 -16.96 2.23 21.98
CA ALA A 445 -16.98 3.33 22.94
C ALA A 445 -16.30 4.60 22.38
N VAL A 446 -15.50 4.48 21.33
CA VAL A 446 -14.91 5.63 20.63
C VAL A 446 -15.91 6.18 19.63
N PRO A 447 -16.40 7.42 19.82
CA PRO A 447 -17.33 8.06 18.89
C PRO A 447 -16.72 8.15 17.48
N ARG A 448 -17.54 7.89 16.46
CA ARG A 448 -17.08 7.90 15.05
C ARG A 448 -16.35 9.20 14.67
N GLY A 449 -16.83 10.34 15.18
CA GLY A 449 -16.23 11.66 14.90
C GLY A 449 -14.85 11.87 15.53
N GLU A 450 -14.51 11.12 16.55
CA GLU A 450 -13.23 11.22 17.27
C GLU A 450 -12.16 10.27 16.73
N LYS A 451 -12.54 9.19 16.02
CA LYS A 451 -11.60 8.17 15.54
C LYS A 451 -10.44 8.74 14.74
N ARG A 452 -10.71 9.71 13.84
CA ARG A 452 -9.64 10.37 13.08
C ARG A 452 -8.63 11.10 13.99
N ALA A 453 -9.09 11.84 14.98
CA ALA A 453 -8.21 12.58 15.89
C ALA A 453 -7.30 11.63 16.67
N LEU A 454 -7.86 10.52 17.18
CA LEU A 454 -7.09 9.50 17.90
C LEU A 454 -6.09 8.77 16.99
N ILE A 455 -6.46 8.49 15.73
CA ILE A 455 -5.51 7.92 14.76
C ILE A 455 -4.34 8.88 14.53
N LEU A 456 -4.58 10.18 14.38
CA LEU A 456 -3.52 11.16 14.17
C LEU A 456 -2.64 11.34 15.41
N GLU A 457 -3.22 11.30 16.60
CA GLU A 457 -2.47 11.30 17.86
C GLU A 457 -1.54 10.08 17.96
N ALA A 458 -2.04 8.90 17.59
CA ALA A 458 -1.24 7.69 17.54
C ALA A 458 -0.12 7.80 16.48
N VAL A 459 -0.42 8.29 15.27
CA VAL A 459 0.57 8.54 14.21
C VAL A 459 1.69 9.45 14.71
N ASP A 460 1.36 10.54 15.40
CA ASP A 460 2.35 11.45 15.95
C ASP A 460 3.20 10.79 17.05
N ALA A 461 2.58 10.00 17.93
CA ALA A 461 3.28 9.27 19.00
C ALA A 461 4.24 8.21 18.47
N TYR A 462 3.92 7.55 17.35
CA TYR A 462 4.81 6.55 16.74
C TYR A 462 5.87 7.15 15.81
N ARG A 463 5.72 8.41 15.46
CA ARG A 463 6.67 9.15 14.63
C ARG A 463 7.71 9.91 15.43
N ASP A 464 7.33 10.44 16.59
CA ASP A 464 8.24 11.22 17.44
C ASP A 464 9.26 10.35 18.17
N ASP A 465 10.32 11.01 18.66
CA ASP A 465 11.39 10.37 19.43
C ASP A 465 11.27 10.67 20.95
N THR A 466 10.08 10.99 21.45
CA THR A 466 9.85 11.44 22.83
C THR A 466 8.77 10.66 23.57
N THR A 467 7.66 10.30 22.90
CA THR A 467 6.50 9.67 23.52
C THR A 467 6.78 8.19 23.82
N GLN A 468 6.68 7.79 25.07
CA GLN A 468 6.79 6.40 25.54
C GLN A 468 8.02 5.63 24.99
N ILE A 469 9.19 6.29 25.02
CA ILE A 469 10.44 5.70 24.52
C ILE A 469 11.01 4.71 25.55
N MET A 470 11.49 3.58 25.05
CA MET A 470 12.29 2.59 25.79
C MET A 470 13.77 2.66 25.41
N THR A 471 14.65 2.11 26.25
CA THR A 471 16.01 1.81 25.84
C THR A 471 16.04 0.62 24.87
N ILE A 472 17.03 0.53 24.00
CA ILE A 472 17.18 -0.62 23.07
C ILE A 472 17.33 -1.91 23.84
N GLU A 473 18.08 -1.90 24.93
CA GLU A 473 18.25 -3.09 25.79
C GLU A 473 16.94 -3.45 26.51
N GLY A 474 16.17 -2.45 26.95
CA GLY A 474 14.84 -2.64 27.53
C GLY A 474 13.87 -3.27 26.52
N TRP A 475 13.89 -2.79 25.28
CA TRP A 475 13.09 -3.35 24.18
C TRP A 475 13.44 -4.83 23.92
N LYS A 476 14.73 -5.18 23.84
CA LYS A 476 15.17 -6.57 23.68
C LYS A 476 14.72 -7.43 24.86
N LYS A 477 14.93 -6.94 26.09
CA LYS A 477 14.54 -7.64 27.30
C LYS A 477 13.03 -7.90 27.36
N MET A 478 12.22 -6.88 27.08
CA MET A 478 10.76 -6.99 26.98
C MET A 478 10.35 -8.02 25.93
N SER A 479 10.94 -7.96 24.73
CA SER A 479 10.65 -8.89 23.64
C SER A 479 10.88 -10.35 24.02
N LEU A 480 11.96 -10.63 24.76
CA LEU A 480 12.30 -11.97 25.23
C LEU A 480 11.42 -12.41 26.42
N ALA A 481 11.06 -11.48 27.31
CA ALA A 481 10.19 -11.74 28.45
C ALA A 481 8.76 -12.14 28.04
N MET A 482 8.32 -11.73 26.86
CA MET A 482 7.03 -12.14 26.28
C MET A 482 6.99 -13.62 25.84
N GLY A 483 8.09 -14.34 26.00
CA GLY A 483 8.22 -15.77 25.77
C GLY A 483 8.49 -16.14 24.31
N LEU A 484 9.72 -16.56 24.00
CA LEU A 484 10.10 -17.06 22.67
C LEU A 484 9.22 -18.21 22.20
N GLU A 485 8.90 -19.14 23.11
CA GLU A 485 8.08 -20.31 22.82
C GLU A 485 6.66 -19.90 22.37
N ASN A 486 6.13 -18.87 22.98
CA ASN A 486 4.80 -18.35 22.66
C ASN A 486 4.76 -17.61 21.32
N GLN A 487 5.89 -17.10 20.84
CA GLN A 487 5.99 -16.36 19.60
C GLN A 487 6.48 -17.20 18.40
N GLY A 488 6.77 -18.49 18.60
CA GLY A 488 7.15 -19.38 17.51
C GLY A 488 8.50 -19.08 16.85
N GLY A 489 9.39 -18.38 17.53
CA GLY A 489 10.73 -18.05 17.04
C GLY A 489 11.86 -18.74 17.80
N PRO A 490 13.13 -18.58 17.39
CA PRO A 490 13.59 -18.04 16.10
C PRO A 490 13.35 -19.01 14.93
N VAL A 491 13.25 -18.46 13.72
CA VAL A 491 12.90 -19.22 12.50
C VAL A 491 14.15 -19.83 11.86
N VAL A 492 14.95 -20.55 12.62
CA VAL A 492 16.16 -21.23 12.15
C VAL A 492 16.28 -22.62 12.77
N GLY A 493 16.83 -23.55 12.00
CA GLY A 493 17.00 -24.91 12.45
C GLY A 493 15.67 -25.63 12.70
N PHE A 494 15.56 -26.31 13.82
CA PHE A 494 14.33 -26.97 14.25
C PHE A 494 13.36 -25.92 14.80
N LEU A 495 12.25 -25.70 14.09
CA LEU A 495 11.22 -24.75 14.55
C LEU A 495 10.56 -25.25 15.83
N PRO A 496 10.37 -24.39 16.85
CA PRO A 496 9.63 -24.75 18.06
C PRO A 496 8.17 -25.07 17.75
N ALA A 497 7.39 -25.42 18.78
CA ALA A 497 5.95 -25.60 18.66
C ALA A 497 5.26 -24.36 18.04
N LEU A 498 4.05 -24.53 17.54
CA LEU A 498 3.26 -23.38 17.05
C LEU A 498 3.07 -22.37 18.18
N PRO A 499 3.03 -21.07 17.85
CA PRO A 499 2.69 -20.05 18.82
C PRO A 499 1.38 -20.37 19.53
N THR A 500 1.32 -20.11 20.82
CA THR A 500 0.12 -20.38 21.63
C THR A 500 -0.19 -19.19 22.53
N GLN A 501 -1.47 -18.99 22.80
CA GLN A 501 -1.89 -18.01 23.79
C GLN A 501 -1.64 -18.55 25.19
N THR A 502 -0.75 -17.90 25.93
CA THR A 502 -0.46 -18.24 27.34
C THR A 502 -1.12 -17.30 28.33
N MET A 503 -1.71 -16.20 27.83
CA MET A 503 -2.35 -15.19 28.66
C MET A 503 -3.72 -14.81 28.11
N PRO A 504 -4.66 -14.42 28.99
CA PRO A 504 -5.96 -13.91 28.55
C PRO A 504 -5.80 -12.71 27.60
N ARG A 505 -6.63 -12.62 26.56
CA ARG A 505 -6.57 -11.56 25.55
C ARG A 505 -6.78 -10.14 26.10
N GLY A 506 -7.35 -9.99 27.26
CA GLY A 506 -7.52 -8.70 27.95
C GLY A 506 -6.40 -8.35 28.92
N MET A 507 -5.37 -9.18 29.03
CA MET A 507 -4.27 -8.92 29.95
C MET A 507 -3.35 -7.83 29.41
N VAL A 508 -3.02 -6.86 30.27
CA VAL A 508 -2.06 -5.78 29.99
C VAL A 508 -0.73 -6.13 30.64
N MET A 509 0.32 -6.15 29.84
CA MET A 509 1.69 -6.33 30.33
C MET A 509 2.39 -4.99 30.38
N ARG A 510 2.82 -4.57 31.55
CA ARG A 510 3.49 -3.29 31.77
C ARG A 510 4.98 -3.48 31.93
N TYR A 511 5.73 -2.62 31.28
CA TYR A 511 7.18 -2.59 31.36
C TYR A 511 7.68 -1.17 31.60
N ASP A 512 8.72 -1.02 32.39
CA ASP A 512 9.46 0.24 32.47
C ASP A 512 10.30 0.47 31.22
N LYS A 513 10.96 1.63 31.14
CA LYS A 513 11.81 1.98 29.99
C LYS A 513 13.01 1.03 29.78
N ASP A 514 13.41 0.28 30.81
CA ASP A 514 14.52 -0.65 30.80
C ASP A 514 14.05 -2.12 30.63
N GLY A 515 12.76 -2.32 30.30
CA GLY A 515 12.16 -3.61 29.97
C GLY A 515 11.93 -4.50 31.21
N ASN A 516 11.90 -3.93 32.41
CA ASN A 516 11.49 -4.67 33.59
C ASN A 516 9.97 -4.65 33.71
N PRO A 517 9.32 -5.79 34.02
CA PRO A 517 7.88 -5.82 34.23
C PRO A 517 7.51 -4.97 35.47
N ILE A 518 6.40 -4.22 35.32
CA ILE A 518 5.83 -3.37 36.38
C ILE A 518 4.53 -4.00 36.86
N GLY A 519 4.40 -4.25 38.19
CA GLY A 519 3.21 -4.77 38.84
C GLY A 519 3.32 -6.26 39.20
N ASP A 520 2.36 -6.74 40.01
CA ASP A 520 2.30 -8.15 40.44
C ASP A 520 1.83 -9.02 39.25
N HIS A 521 2.75 -9.70 38.62
CA HIS A 521 2.44 -10.82 37.76
C HIS A 521 2.02 -11.99 38.63
N HIS A 522 0.74 -12.09 38.96
CA HIS A 522 0.24 -13.34 39.51
C HIS A 522 0.33 -14.38 38.39
N HIS A 523 1.39 -15.19 38.44
CA HIS A 523 1.43 -16.48 37.80
C HIS A 523 0.31 -17.31 38.42
N HIS A 524 -0.82 -17.43 37.73
CA HIS A 524 -1.69 -18.55 37.96
C HIS A 524 -0.96 -19.76 37.38
N GLU A 525 -0.25 -20.48 38.24
CA GLU A 525 0.13 -21.86 37.93
C GLU A 525 -1.14 -22.68 37.65
N PRO A 526 -1.08 -23.66 36.73
CA PRO A 526 -2.22 -24.41 36.24
C PRO A 526 -2.97 -25.21 37.30
#